data_8835ebd381e2f89f5d34c7dd33eab8d4
#
_entry.id   8835ebd381e2f89f5d34c7dd33eab8d4
#
_cell.length_a   1.000
_cell.length_b   1.000
_cell.length_c   1.000
_cell.angle_alpha   90.00
_cell.angle_beta   90.00
_cell.angle_gamma   90.00
#
_symmetry.space_group_name_H-M   'P 1'
#
loop_
_entity.id
_entity.type
_entity.pdbx_description
1 polymer ?
#
loop_
_entity_poly.entity_id
_entity_poly.type
_entity_poly.pdbx_seq_one_letter_code
_entity_poly.pdbx_strand_id
1 'polypeptide(L)'
;LRSLRRNKVLTALMVLAIAVGIGASMTTLTVMHLLSGDPVPTRSGTLFYPQVDPDPNPGMKQPYDMMDYRSALDLWSAHRADRQAMVTSSQLRLTAPQVNLPPLMAQMLSTTSDFFPMFDVPFRYGSGWTARDDENRARVAVISSDLNDKLFNGANSVGRTLRLKYTDGRIIGVLAPWRPSPQFYDVAGGRFSN
;
A
#
# COMPACT_ATOMS: atom_id res chain seq x y z
N LEU A 1 -42.58 3.83 34.04
CA LEU A 1 -41.40 3.70 34.94
C LEU A 1 -41.57 2.60 36.01
N ARG A 2 -42.77 2.34 36.56
CA ARG A 2 -43.00 1.26 37.55
C ARG A 2 -42.85 -0.16 36.98
N SER A 3 -43.12 -0.41 35.70
CA SER A 3 -42.96 -1.71 35.03
C SER A 3 -41.50 -2.10 34.86
N LEU A 4 -40.60 -1.15 34.58
CA LEU A 4 -39.16 -1.36 34.42
C LEU A 4 -38.47 -1.81 35.72
N ARG A 5 -39.00 -1.37 36.88
CA ARG A 5 -38.46 -1.78 38.18
C ARG A 5 -38.88 -3.19 38.60
N ARG A 6 -39.99 -3.74 38.04
CA ARG A 6 -40.55 -5.05 38.40
C ARG A 6 -39.79 -6.20 37.73
N ASN A 7 -39.24 -5.99 36.51
CA ASN A 7 -38.52 -7.03 35.74
C ASN A 7 -37.11 -6.58 35.40
N LYS A 8 -36.28 -6.46 36.41
CA LYS A 8 -34.90 -5.97 36.27
C LYS A 8 -34.06 -6.77 35.25
N VAL A 9 -34.25 -8.11 35.24
CA VAL A 9 -33.48 -9.01 34.31
C VAL A 9 -33.90 -8.75 32.86
N LEU A 10 -35.22 -8.63 32.59
CA LEU A 10 -35.71 -8.37 31.24
C LEU A 10 -35.27 -6.99 30.74
N THR A 11 -35.31 -5.99 31.61
CA THR A 11 -34.82 -4.64 31.27
C THR A 11 -33.33 -4.63 31.00
N ALA A 12 -32.54 -5.36 31.79
CA ALA A 12 -31.10 -5.48 31.57
C ALA A 12 -30.77 -6.16 30.21
N LEU A 13 -31.49 -7.24 29.89
CA LEU A 13 -31.37 -7.93 28.60
C LEU A 13 -31.74 -7.03 27.42
N MET A 14 -32.81 -6.25 27.53
CA MET A 14 -33.20 -5.31 26.46
C MET A 14 -32.18 -4.20 26.28
N VAL A 15 -31.65 -3.63 27.37
CA VAL A 15 -30.57 -2.61 27.28
C VAL A 15 -29.31 -3.20 26.66
N LEU A 16 -28.94 -4.41 27.07
CA LEU A 16 -27.76 -5.10 26.52
C LEU A 16 -27.92 -5.40 25.03
N ALA A 17 -29.08 -5.87 24.60
CA ALA A 17 -29.37 -6.12 23.19
C ALA A 17 -29.29 -4.84 22.34
N ILE A 18 -29.84 -3.73 22.84
CA ILE A 18 -29.77 -2.42 22.18
C ILE A 18 -28.32 -1.93 22.13
N ALA A 19 -27.58 -2.04 23.24
CA ALA A 19 -26.20 -1.61 23.32
C ALA A 19 -25.29 -2.38 22.33
N VAL A 20 -25.46 -3.70 22.22
CA VAL A 20 -24.77 -4.53 21.23
C VAL A 20 -25.14 -4.14 19.80
N GLY A 21 -26.42 -3.91 19.53
CA GLY A 21 -26.88 -3.49 18.20
C GLY A 21 -26.29 -2.15 17.77
N ILE A 22 -26.32 -1.16 18.66
CA ILE A 22 -25.72 0.16 18.40
C ILE A 22 -24.20 0.04 18.26
N GLY A 23 -23.55 -0.72 19.13
CA GLY A 23 -22.10 -0.93 19.08
C GLY A 23 -21.66 -1.56 17.76
N ALA A 24 -22.35 -2.60 17.30
CA ALA A 24 -22.08 -3.25 16.02
C ALA A 24 -22.27 -2.28 14.84
N SER A 25 -23.39 -1.53 14.83
CA SER A 25 -23.67 -0.57 13.77
C SER A 25 -22.64 0.55 13.72
N MET A 26 -22.25 1.11 14.85
CA MET A 26 -21.23 2.16 14.93
C MET A 26 -19.86 1.66 14.47
N THR A 27 -19.48 0.43 14.87
CA THR A 27 -18.23 -0.19 14.40
C THR A 27 -18.22 -0.32 12.88
N THR A 28 -19.31 -0.84 12.30
CA THR A 28 -19.42 -1.00 10.84
C THR A 28 -19.33 0.35 10.11
N LEU A 29 -20.05 1.35 10.59
CA LEU A 29 -20.02 2.70 9.99
C LEU A 29 -18.65 3.35 10.13
N THR A 30 -17.97 3.19 11.27
CA THR A 30 -16.63 3.70 11.47
C THR A 30 -15.62 3.05 10.52
N VAL A 31 -15.69 1.72 10.38
CA VAL A 31 -14.84 0.98 9.42
C VAL A 31 -15.13 1.43 7.99
N MET A 32 -16.39 1.52 7.59
CA MET A 32 -16.75 2.05 6.27
C MET A 32 -16.22 3.46 6.05
N HIS A 33 -16.36 4.35 7.02
CA HIS A 33 -15.88 5.72 6.91
C HIS A 33 -14.34 5.77 6.75
N LEU A 34 -13.61 4.97 7.54
CA LEU A 34 -12.15 4.89 7.44
C LEU A 34 -11.68 4.30 6.09
N LEU A 35 -12.41 3.32 5.56
CA LEU A 35 -12.08 2.69 4.28
C LEU A 35 -12.53 3.49 3.07
N SER A 36 -13.52 4.37 3.23
CA SER A 36 -14.03 5.24 2.16
C SER A 36 -13.32 6.60 2.11
N GLY A 37 -12.39 6.86 3.04
CA GLY A 37 -11.60 8.07 3.05
C GLY A 37 -10.76 8.20 1.78
N ASP A 38 -10.63 9.42 1.26
CA ASP A 38 -9.71 9.71 0.18
C ASP A 38 -8.28 9.80 0.73
N PRO A 39 -7.38 8.84 0.39
CA PRO A 39 -6.02 8.83 0.93
C PRO A 39 -5.13 9.93 0.36
N VAL A 40 -5.54 10.56 -0.75
CA VAL A 40 -4.80 11.65 -1.40
C VAL A 40 -5.74 12.78 -1.85
N PRO A 41 -6.44 13.45 -0.92
CA PRO A 41 -7.53 14.38 -1.25
C PRO A 41 -7.12 15.54 -2.14
N THR A 42 -5.84 15.90 -2.13
CA THR A 42 -5.30 16.98 -2.98
C THR A 42 -5.08 16.56 -4.43
N ARG A 43 -5.09 15.28 -4.75
CA ARG A 43 -4.69 14.74 -6.06
C ARG A 43 -5.63 13.69 -6.63
N SER A 44 -6.55 13.15 -5.86
CA SER A 44 -7.46 12.07 -6.30
C SER A 44 -8.22 12.42 -7.58
N GLY A 45 -8.61 13.67 -7.78
CA GLY A 45 -9.26 14.13 -9.00
C GLY A 45 -8.39 14.12 -10.26
N THR A 46 -7.07 13.95 -10.13
CA THR A 46 -6.10 13.90 -11.23
C THR A 46 -5.41 12.55 -11.38
N LEU A 47 -5.75 11.59 -10.49
CA LEU A 47 -5.23 10.23 -10.56
C LEU A 47 -6.17 9.35 -11.37
N PHE A 48 -5.62 8.67 -12.35
CA PHE A 48 -6.34 7.75 -13.21
C PHE A 48 -5.67 6.37 -13.18
N TYR A 49 -6.49 5.35 -13.09
CA TYR A 49 -6.07 3.97 -13.22
C TYR A 49 -6.51 3.44 -14.59
N PRO A 50 -5.61 3.31 -15.57
CA PRO A 50 -5.96 2.79 -16.88
C PRO A 50 -6.18 1.28 -16.80
N GLN A 51 -7.28 0.82 -17.35
CA GLN A 51 -7.59 -0.60 -17.52
C GLN A 51 -7.60 -0.93 -19.00
N VAL A 52 -7.10 -2.10 -19.35
CA VAL A 52 -7.14 -2.62 -20.71
C VAL A 52 -8.10 -3.79 -20.74
N ASP A 53 -9.05 -3.73 -21.64
CA ASP A 53 -9.94 -4.86 -21.92
C ASP A 53 -9.36 -5.67 -23.09
N PRO A 54 -8.68 -6.79 -22.84
CA PRO A 54 -8.08 -7.61 -23.88
C PRO A 54 -9.11 -8.51 -24.57
N ASP A 55 -10.29 -8.66 -23.99
CA ASP A 55 -11.34 -9.52 -24.54
C ASP A 55 -12.64 -8.71 -24.70
N PRO A 56 -12.95 -8.27 -25.92
CA PRO A 56 -14.18 -7.53 -26.22
C PRO A 56 -15.46 -8.40 -26.10
N ASN A 57 -15.38 -9.54 -25.42
CA ASN A 57 -16.53 -10.42 -25.25
C ASN A 57 -17.62 -9.71 -24.39
N PRO A 58 -18.82 -9.47 -24.95
CA PRO A 58 -19.87 -8.71 -24.29
C PRO A 58 -20.43 -9.38 -23.01
N GLY A 59 -19.92 -10.57 -22.66
CA GLY A 59 -20.25 -11.25 -21.39
C GLY A 59 -19.48 -10.79 -20.18
N MET A 60 -18.33 -10.14 -20.35
CA MET A 60 -17.58 -9.53 -19.24
C MET A 60 -18.09 -8.12 -18.95
N LYS A 61 -18.50 -7.90 -17.70
CA LYS A 61 -19.07 -6.61 -17.27
C LYS A 61 -18.02 -5.56 -16.92
N GLN A 62 -16.77 -5.97 -16.72
CA GLN A 62 -15.67 -5.07 -16.31
C GLN A 62 -14.33 -5.57 -16.88
N PRO A 63 -13.42 -4.65 -17.26
CA PRO A 63 -12.04 -4.99 -17.61
C PRO A 63 -11.31 -5.68 -16.46
N TYR A 64 -10.22 -6.36 -16.76
CA TYR A 64 -9.36 -6.94 -15.74
C TYR A 64 -8.70 -5.86 -14.88
N ASP A 65 -8.57 -6.13 -13.58
CA ASP A 65 -7.94 -5.21 -12.62
C ASP A 65 -6.42 -5.11 -12.81
N MET A 66 -5.82 -6.03 -13.54
CA MET A 66 -4.38 -6.01 -13.83
C MET A 66 -4.17 -6.10 -15.34
N MET A 67 -3.15 -5.43 -15.83
CA MET A 67 -2.67 -5.62 -17.18
C MET A 67 -1.37 -6.44 -17.19
N ASP A 68 -1.08 -7.10 -18.32
CA ASP A 68 0.18 -7.79 -18.49
C ASP A 68 1.35 -6.80 -18.58
N TYR A 69 2.56 -7.31 -18.31
CA TYR A 69 3.75 -6.46 -18.22
C TYR A 69 4.06 -5.72 -19.53
N ARG A 70 3.79 -6.32 -20.69
CA ARG A 70 4.06 -5.67 -21.98
C ARG A 70 3.12 -4.51 -22.22
N SER A 71 1.82 -4.72 -22.02
CA SER A 71 0.82 -3.65 -22.13
C SER A 71 1.10 -2.51 -21.15
N ALA A 72 1.48 -2.83 -19.92
CA ALA A 72 1.87 -1.83 -18.93
C ALA A 72 3.12 -1.04 -19.36
N LEU A 73 4.13 -1.72 -19.90
CA LEU A 73 5.36 -1.10 -20.38
C LEU A 73 5.12 -0.21 -21.60
N ASP A 74 4.31 -0.67 -22.54
CA ASP A 74 3.97 0.10 -23.76
C ASP A 74 3.18 1.36 -23.39
N LEU A 75 2.23 1.24 -22.48
CA LEU A 75 1.46 2.37 -21.98
C LEU A 75 2.35 3.38 -21.23
N TRP A 76 3.22 2.89 -20.36
CA TRP A 76 4.17 3.72 -19.62
C TRP A 76 5.15 4.43 -20.58
N SER A 77 5.69 3.71 -21.56
CA SER A 77 6.64 4.26 -22.55
C SER A 77 5.99 5.27 -23.50
N ALA A 78 4.68 5.26 -23.62
CA ALA A 78 3.94 6.20 -24.48
C ALA A 78 3.88 7.62 -23.94
N HIS A 79 4.23 7.83 -22.67
CA HIS A 79 4.26 9.15 -21.99
C HIS A 79 3.02 10.00 -22.25
N ARG A 80 1.81 9.42 -21.97
CA ARG A 80 0.52 10.06 -22.26
C ARG A 80 -0.03 10.93 -21.13
N ALA A 81 0.65 10.97 -19.99
CA ALA A 81 0.28 11.79 -18.85
C ALA A 81 1.53 12.52 -18.31
N ASP A 82 1.31 13.55 -17.52
CA ASP A 82 2.39 14.34 -16.89
C ASP A 82 3.29 13.48 -16.01
N ARG A 83 2.70 12.46 -15.36
CA ARG A 83 3.40 11.44 -14.57
C ARG A 83 2.74 10.09 -14.75
N GLN A 84 3.56 9.06 -14.82
CA GLN A 84 3.08 7.70 -15.00
C GLN A 84 3.90 6.74 -14.14
N ALA A 85 3.23 5.99 -13.28
CA ALA A 85 3.87 4.99 -12.45
C ALA A 85 3.33 3.58 -12.77
N MET A 86 4.21 2.66 -13.08
CA MET A 86 3.89 1.24 -13.05
C MET A 86 4.05 0.74 -11.64
N VAL A 87 3.12 -0.11 -11.19
CA VAL A 87 3.15 -0.65 -9.83
C VAL A 87 2.85 -2.14 -9.88
N THR A 88 3.67 -2.94 -9.21
CA THR A 88 3.37 -4.35 -8.96
C THR A 88 3.82 -4.76 -7.57
N SER A 89 2.99 -5.53 -6.89
CA SER A 89 3.29 -6.04 -5.56
C SER A 89 3.79 -7.49 -5.61
N SER A 90 4.71 -7.83 -4.73
CA SER A 90 5.21 -9.18 -4.56
C SER A 90 5.69 -9.42 -3.12
N GLN A 91 5.81 -10.69 -2.75
CA GLN A 91 6.44 -11.07 -1.49
C GLN A 91 7.79 -11.72 -1.77
N LEU A 92 8.79 -11.30 -1.01
CA LEU A 92 10.11 -11.90 -1.14
C LEU A 92 10.81 -12.05 0.22
N ARG A 93 11.76 -12.98 0.22
CA ARG A 93 12.67 -13.15 1.34
C ARG A 93 13.82 -12.17 1.18
N LEU A 94 14.09 -11.40 2.22
CA LEU A 94 15.22 -10.47 2.28
C LEU A 94 16.12 -10.76 3.47
N THR A 95 17.38 -10.40 3.33
CA THR A 95 18.38 -10.38 4.40
C THR A 95 19.17 -9.07 4.33
N ALA A 96 19.65 -8.62 5.48
CA ALA A 96 20.60 -7.51 5.56
C ALA A 96 21.96 -8.10 5.97
N PRO A 97 22.93 -8.22 5.06
CA PRO A 97 24.21 -8.89 5.36
C PRO A 97 25.00 -8.26 6.51
N GLN A 98 24.73 -6.99 6.80
CA GLN A 98 25.39 -6.24 7.86
C GLN A 98 24.79 -6.47 9.25
N VAL A 99 23.70 -7.25 9.33
CA VAL A 99 22.95 -7.50 10.57
C VAL A 99 22.79 -8.99 10.75
N ASN A 100 23.10 -9.48 11.94
CA ASN A 100 22.91 -10.89 12.27
C ASN A 100 21.45 -11.21 12.62
N LEU A 101 20.57 -11.10 11.64
CA LEU A 101 19.15 -11.44 11.75
C LEU A 101 18.77 -12.54 10.76
N PRO A 102 17.82 -13.40 11.13
CA PRO A 102 17.30 -14.40 10.19
C PRO A 102 16.62 -13.72 8.99
N PRO A 103 16.51 -14.43 7.85
CA PRO A 103 15.78 -13.92 6.70
C PRO A 103 14.34 -13.54 7.05
N LEU A 104 13.91 -12.37 6.56
CA LEU A 104 12.57 -11.86 6.76
C LEU A 104 11.75 -12.01 5.46
N MET A 105 10.46 -12.32 5.61
CA MET A 105 9.50 -12.14 4.52
C MET A 105 9.02 -10.69 4.53
N ALA A 106 9.16 -10.04 3.41
CA ALA A 106 8.70 -8.66 3.24
C ALA A 106 7.83 -8.53 1.98
N GLN A 107 6.87 -7.64 2.05
CA GLN A 107 6.18 -7.16 0.87
C GLN A 107 7.09 -6.20 0.13
N MET A 108 7.16 -6.36 -1.17
CA MET A 108 7.88 -5.49 -2.07
C MET A 108 6.92 -4.87 -3.08
N LEU A 109 7.01 -3.57 -3.21
CA LEU A 109 6.38 -2.82 -4.27
C LEU A 109 7.45 -2.48 -5.30
N SER A 110 7.31 -3.02 -6.50
CA SER A 110 8.14 -2.61 -7.65
C SER A 110 7.42 -1.52 -8.40
N THR A 111 8.08 -0.40 -8.60
CA THR A 111 7.49 0.77 -9.25
C THR A 111 8.51 1.56 -10.05
N THR A 112 8.08 2.58 -10.76
CA THR A 112 8.92 3.56 -11.46
C THR A 112 9.09 4.85 -10.67
N SER A 113 10.05 5.68 -11.04
CA SER A 113 10.47 6.88 -10.30
C SER A 113 9.36 7.89 -10.05
N ASP A 114 8.42 8.02 -10.97
CA ASP A 114 7.28 8.94 -10.85
C ASP A 114 6.35 8.62 -9.67
N PHE A 115 6.41 7.40 -9.14
CA PHE A 115 5.63 7.01 -7.97
C PHE A 115 5.84 7.95 -6.78
N PHE A 116 7.08 8.30 -6.49
CA PHE A 116 7.41 9.12 -5.32
C PHE A 116 6.81 10.53 -5.38
N PRO A 117 7.03 11.31 -6.45
CA PRO A 117 6.42 12.64 -6.54
C PRO A 117 4.93 12.61 -6.89
N MET A 118 4.42 11.51 -7.48
CA MET A 118 3.01 11.34 -7.79
C MET A 118 2.15 11.22 -6.52
N PHE A 119 2.69 10.55 -5.51
CA PHE A 119 2.01 10.27 -4.26
C PHE A 119 2.58 11.02 -3.06
N ASP A 120 3.45 12.02 -3.28
CA ASP A 120 4.10 12.81 -2.23
C ASP A 120 4.71 11.94 -1.11
N VAL A 121 5.38 10.86 -1.51
CA VAL A 121 5.92 9.86 -0.59
C VAL A 121 6.94 10.50 0.34
N PRO A 122 6.73 10.50 1.67
CA PRO A 122 7.61 11.18 2.60
C PRO A 122 8.87 10.37 2.91
N PHE A 123 10.02 11.02 2.95
CA PHE A 123 11.30 10.41 3.29
C PHE A 123 11.82 10.88 4.64
N ARG A 124 12.36 9.95 5.43
CA ARG A 124 13.11 10.22 6.65
C ARG A 124 14.60 10.39 6.36
N TYR A 125 15.13 9.56 5.45
CA TYR A 125 16.52 9.60 5.00
C TYR A 125 16.57 9.34 3.49
N GLY A 126 17.48 10.01 2.79
CA GLY A 126 17.67 9.84 1.36
C GLY A 126 16.49 10.32 0.52
N SER A 127 16.27 9.66 -0.60
CA SER A 127 15.20 10.01 -1.56
C SER A 127 14.76 8.78 -2.36
N GLY A 128 13.73 8.95 -3.20
CA GLY A 128 13.39 8.00 -4.26
C GLY A 128 14.47 7.95 -5.35
N TRP A 129 14.39 6.94 -6.20
CA TRP A 129 15.23 6.86 -7.40
C TRP A 129 14.70 7.78 -8.50
N THR A 130 15.51 8.00 -9.51
CA THR A 130 15.26 8.91 -10.62
C THR A 130 14.88 8.15 -11.89
N ALA A 131 14.36 8.86 -12.91
CA ALA A 131 14.11 8.31 -14.22
C ALA A 131 15.38 7.64 -14.84
N ARG A 132 16.55 8.21 -14.59
CA ARG A 132 17.83 7.62 -15.02
C ARG A 132 18.09 6.27 -14.36
N ASP A 133 17.67 6.09 -13.11
CA ASP A 133 17.78 4.81 -12.40
C ASP A 133 16.83 3.78 -13.01
N ASP A 134 15.63 4.19 -13.44
CA ASP A 134 14.69 3.34 -14.16
C ASP A 134 15.28 2.88 -15.50
N GLU A 135 15.81 3.81 -16.31
CA GLU A 135 16.44 3.52 -17.59
C GLU A 135 17.62 2.55 -17.44
N ASN A 136 18.46 2.77 -16.44
CA ASN A 136 19.63 1.93 -16.16
C ASN A 136 19.29 0.64 -15.41
N ARG A 137 18.01 0.42 -15.05
CA ARG A 137 17.57 -0.71 -14.21
C ARG A 137 18.42 -0.83 -12.95
N ALA A 138 18.66 0.30 -12.30
CA ALA A 138 19.53 0.38 -11.13
C ALA A 138 18.99 -0.51 -9.99
N ARG A 139 19.89 -1.24 -9.34
CA ARG A 139 19.52 -2.10 -8.21
C ARG A 139 19.47 -1.29 -6.92
N VAL A 140 18.45 -0.48 -6.80
CA VAL A 140 18.21 0.40 -5.67
C VAL A 140 16.93 0.02 -4.95
N ALA A 141 16.84 0.37 -3.67
CA ALA A 141 15.69 0.10 -2.84
C ALA A 141 15.39 1.29 -1.93
N VAL A 142 14.13 1.55 -1.73
CA VAL A 142 13.61 2.40 -0.66
C VAL A 142 12.90 1.49 0.33
N ILE A 143 13.15 1.67 1.62
CA ILE A 143 12.57 0.83 2.67
C ILE A 143 11.63 1.63 3.57
N SER A 144 10.64 0.95 4.15
CA SER A 144 9.75 1.57 5.12
C SER A 144 10.46 1.89 6.43
N SER A 145 9.92 2.84 7.20
CA SER A 145 10.39 3.13 8.57
C SER A 145 10.43 1.87 9.42
N ASP A 146 9.37 1.06 9.39
CA ASP A 146 9.25 -0.16 10.21
C ASP A 146 10.33 -1.20 9.87
N LEU A 147 10.62 -1.37 8.58
CA LEU A 147 11.70 -2.27 8.15
C LEU A 147 13.07 -1.72 8.55
N ASN A 148 13.27 -0.41 8.44
CA ASN A 148 14.50 0.25 8.88
C ASN A 148 14.70 0.11 10.40
N ASP A 149 13.65 0.31 11.19
CA ASP A 149 13.70 0.16 12.64
C ASP A 149 14.03 -1.28 13.01
N LYS A 150 13.43 -2.25 12.34
CA LYS A 150 13.66 -3.69 12.58
C LYS A 150 15.07 -4.15 12.20
N LEU A 151 15.62 -3.66 11.09
CA LEU A 151 16.93 -4.09 10.60
C LEU A 151 18.08 -3.24 11.15
N PHE A 152 17.86 -1.96 11.40
CA PHE A 152 18.92 -1.00 11.67
C PHE A 152 18.65 -0.11 12.88
N ASN A 153 17.67 -0.49 13.73
CA ASN A 153 17.29 0.25 14.94
C ASN A 153 17.00 1.74 14.68
N GLY A 154 16.40 2.07 13.53
CA GLY A 154 16.05 3.43 13.17
C GLY A 154 17.21 4.32 12.69
N ALA A 155 18.43 3.80 12.66
CA ALA A 155 19.60 4.53 12.16
C ALA A 155 19.49 4.78 10.65
N ASN A 156 20.22 5.77 10.15
CA ASN A 156 20.30 6.01 8.71
C ASN A 156 20.96 4.82 8.01
N SER A 157 20.20 4.12 7.20
CA SER A 157 20.64 2.93 6.44
C SER A 157 20.93 3.20 4.97
N VAL A 158 20.86 4.46 4.52
CA VAL A 158 21.19 4.82 3.14
C VAL A 158 22.64 4.40 2.82
N GLY A 159 22.83 3.77 1.67
CA GLY A 159 24.09 3.19 1.23
C GLY A 159 24.31 1.73 1.64
N ARG A 160 23.55 1.19 2.58
CA ARG A 160 23.65 -0.22 2.98
C ARG A 160 23.01 -1.14 1.93
N THR A 161 23.41 -2.41 1.96
CA THR A 161 22.92 -3.42 1.01
C THR A 161 21.83 -4.28 1.64
N LEU A 162 20.78 -4.51 0.88
CA LEU A 162 19.78 -5.56 1.14
C LEU A 162 20.01 -6.70 0.16
N ARG A 163 20.06 -7.93 0.64
CA ARG A 163 20.06 -9.11 -0.19
C ARG A 163 18.64 -9.59 -0.39
N LEU A 164 18.15 -9.44 -1.59
CA LEU A 164 16.91 -10.00 -2.06
C LEU A 164 17.20 -11.42 -2.59
N LYS A 165 16.21 -12.28 -2.67
CA LYS A 165 16.38 -13.70 -3.01
C LYS A 165 17.37 -13.99 -4.14
N TYR A 166 17.38 -13.14 -5.18
CA TYR A 166 18.18 -13.36 -6.40
C TYR A 166 19.12 -12.19 -6.75
N THR A 167 19.10 -11.11 -5.99
CA THR A 167 19.88 -9.91 -6.29
C THR A 167 20.13 -9.08 -5.05
N ASP A 168 21.18 -8.31 -5.06
CA ASP A 168 21.46 -7.31 -4.02
C ASP A 168 20.93 -5.95 -4.48
N GLY A 169 20.32 -5.21 -3.57
CA GLY A 169 19.86 -3.84 -3.79
C GLY A 169 20.48 -2.88 -2.79
N ARG A 170 20.89 -1.71 -3.24
CA ARG A 170 21.43 -0.66 -2.36
C ARG A 170 20.28 0.20 -1.85
N ILE A 171 20.19 0.41 -0.55
CA ILE A 171 19.23 1.33 0.05
C ILE A 171 19.64 2.76 -0.31
N ILE A 172 18.72 3.50 -0.92
CA ILE A 172 18.91 4.92 -1.27
C ILE A 172 17.95 5.84 -0.52
N GLY A 173 16.90 5.29 0.07
CA GLY A 173 15.95 6.04 0.84
C GLY A 173 15.29 5.21 1.94
N VAL A 174 14.88 5.89 2.97
CA VAL A 174 14.07 5.35 4.08
C VAL A 174 12.85 6.25 4.21
N LEU A 175 11.66 5.66 4.13
CA LEU A 175 10.42 6.40 4.27
C LEU A 175 10.25 6.91 5.71
N ALA A 176 9.65 8.08 5.87
CA ALA A 176 8.97 8.43 7.10
C ALA A 176 7.77 7.47 7.31
N PRO A 177 7.15 7.42 8.51
CA PRO A 177 5.94 6.65 8.69
C PRO A 177 4.88 7.02 7.64
N TRP A 178 4.58 6.07 6.75
CA TRP A 178 3.66 6.28 5.63
C TRP A 178 2.78 5.04 5.45
N ARG A 179 1.53 5.18 5.81
CA ARG A 179 0.53 4.09 5.75
C ARG A 179 -0.77 4.65 5.19
N PRO A 180 -0.84 4.90 3.87
CA PRO A 180 -2.08 5.34 3.26
C PRO A 180 -3.16 4.25 3.44
N SER A 181 -4.35 4.67 3.82
CA SER A 181 -5.51 3.79 3.97
C SER A 181 -6.70 4.41 3.23
N PRO A 182 -7.25 3.72 2.22
CA PRO A 182 -6.79 2.46 1.62
C PRO A 182 -5.45 2.57 0.89
N GLN A 183 -4.81 1.42 0.60
CA GLN A 183 -3.62 1.36 -0.26
C GLN A 183 -4.03 1.52 -1.72
N PHE A 184 -4.33 2.73 -2.11
CA PHE A 184 -4.92 3.09 -3.42
C PHE A 184 -4.04 2.74 -4.63
N TYR A 185 -2.75 2.51 -4.43
CA TYR A 185 -1.80 2.09 -5.44
C TYR A 185 -1.72 0.56 -5.63
N ASP A 186 -2.34 -0.22 -4.77
CA ASP A 186 -2.40 -1.69 -4.86
C ASP A 186 -3.83 -2.15 -5.20
N VAL A 187 -4.26 -1.82 -6.41
CA VAL A 187 -5.63 -2.09 -6.88
C VAL A 187 -5.91 -3.59 -7.00
N ALA A 188 -4.88 -4.39 -7.29
CA ALA A 188 -5.01 -5.84 -7.49
C ALA A 188 -4.87 -6.64 -6.19
N GLY A 189 -4.21 -6.08 -5.18
CA GLY A 189 -3.85 -6.81 -3.96
C GLY A 189 -5.03 -7.14 -3.07
N GLY A 190 -6.06 -6.31 -3.00
CA GLY A 190 -7.27 -6.50 -2.19
C GLY A 190 -7.02 -6.88 -0.71
N ARG A 191 -5.75 -7.01 -0.35
CA ARG A 191 -5.30 -7.43 0.97
C ARG A 191 -4.74 -6.23 1.69
N PHE A 192 -5.54 -5.69 2.57
CA PHE A 192 -5.05 -4.84 3.65
C PHE A 192 -4.10 -5.70 4.50
N SER A 193 -2.84 -5.77 4.12
CA SER A 193 -1.84 -6.42 4.96
C SER A 193 -1.35 -5.39 5.98
N ASN A 194 -1.70 -5.67 7.22
CA ASN A 194 -1.11 -5.04 8.40
C ASN A 194 0.38 -5.34 8.51
#